data_a9a1994dca6c4bf13654b64308561c02
#
_entry.id   a9a1994dca6c4bf13654b64308561c02
#
_cell.length_a   1.000
_cell.length_b   1.000
_cell.length_c   1.000
_cell.angle_alpha   90.00
_cell.angle_beta   90.00
_cell.angle_gamma   90.00
#
_symmetry.space_group_name_H-M   'P 1'
#
loop_
_entity.id
_entity.type
_entity.pdbx_description
1 polymer ?
#
loop_
_entity_poly.entity_id
_entity_poly.type
_entity_poly.pdbx_seq_one_letter_code
_entity_poly.pdbx_strand_id
1 'polypeptide(L)'
;MNIALIAHDRKKELMVQFCMAYCGILAKHNLCATGTTGKLVAEATGLRIEKYLPGMQGGEQQISARVSYNEIDLVLFFRDPMSSSEYEPDVHLLARLCDMHNIPIATNVATAEMLILGLDRGDLDWRNIVNPKAR
;
A
#
# COMPACT_ATOMS: atom_id res chain seq x y z
N MET A 1 11.17 -1.75 -5.43
CA MET A 1 10.03 -2.55 -4.98
C MET A 1 8.72 -1.86 -5.27
N ASN A 2 7.62 -2.60 -5.36
CA ASN A 2 6.30 -2.05 -5.65
C ASN A 2 5.48 -2.00 -4.37
N ILE A 3 5.01 -0.80 -4.00
CA ILE A 3 4.30 -0.53 -2.75
C ILE A 3 2.89 -0.05 -3.08
N ALA A 4 1.88 -0.67 -2.46
CA ALA A 4 0.48 -0.25 -2.62
C ALA A 4 0.00 0.49 -1.37
N LEU A 5 -0.70 1.60 -1.59
CA LEU A 5 -1.24 2.46 -0.55
C LEU A 5 -2.76 2.48 -0.61
N ILE A 6 -3.40 2.05 0.46
CA ILE A 6 -4.86 2.06 0.61
C ILE A 6 -5.19 2.62 1.99
N ALA A 7 -6.22 3.43 2.09
CA ALA A 7 -6.68 3.93 3.38
C ALA A 7 -8.19 4.10 3.39
N HIS A 8 -8.83 3.71 4.49
CA HIS A 8 -10.21 4.06 4.76
C HIS A 8 -10.32 5.59 4.92
N ASP A 9 -11.52 6.14 4.71
CA ASP A 9 -11.71 7.60 4.68
C ASP A 9 -11.14 8.30 5.92
N ARG A 10 -11.43 7.76 7.10
CA ARG A 10 -10.94 8.36 8.35
C ARG A 10 -9.44 8.20 8.56
N LYS A 11 -8.77 7.39 7.75
CA LYS A 11 -7.33 7.14 7.85
C LYS A 11 -6.53 7.79 6.72
N LYS A 12 -7.17 8.50 5.81
CA LYS A 12 -6.48 9.12 4.67
C LYS A 12 -5.51 10.20 5.12
N GLU A 13 -5.88 11.02 6.09
CA GLU A 13 -4.98 12.05 6.63
C GLU A 13 -3.74 11.41 7.28
N LEU A 14 -3.94 10.33 8.04
CA LEU A 14 -2.83 9.59 8.66
C LEU A 14 -1.90 9.01 7.59
N MET A 15 -2.47 8.48 6.50
CA MET A 15 -1.67 7.99 5.36
C MET A 15 -0.85 9.11 4.74
N VAL A 16 -1.43 10.28 4.56
CA VAL A 16 -0.72 11.44 4.03
C VAL A 16 0.44 11.83 4.95
N GLN A 17 0.19 11.91 6.25
CA GLN A 17 1.24 12.23 7.23
C GLN A 17 2.36 11.20 7.25
N PHE A 18 2.01 9.91 7.18
CA PHE A 18 2.99 8.84 7.09
C PHE A 18 3.86 8.98 5.84
N CYS A 19 3.25 9.22 4.70
CA CYS A 19 3.98 9.36 3.43
C CYS A 19 4.84 10.62 3.42
N MET A 20 4.43 11.69 4.09
CA MET A 20 5.28 12.87 4.27
C MET A 20 6.51 12.55 5.11
N ALA A 21 6.31 11.85 6.23
CA ALA A 21 7.41 11.51 7.14
C ALA A 21 8.43 10.58 6.47
N TYR A 22 7.99 9.64 5.64
CA TYR A 22 8.85 8.65 4.99
C TYR A 22 9.01 8.88 3.50
N CYS A 23 8.82 10.12 3.05
CA CYS A 23 8.88 10.49 1.63
C CYS A 23 10.21 10.10 0.98
N GLY A 24 11.33 10.31 1.67
CA GLY A 24 12.65 9.96 1.14
C GLY A 24 12.83 8.48 0.86
N ILE A 25 12.28 7.61 1.70
CA ILE A 25 12.31 6.17 1.47
C ILE A 25 11.36 5.80 0.33
N LEU A 26 10.12 6.30 0.38
CA LEU A 26 9.10 5.98 -0.62
C LEU A 26 9.50 6.41 -2.03
N ALA A 27 10.23 7.52 -2.15
CA ALA A 27 10.67 8.03 -3.45
C ALA A 27 11.60 7.06 -4.20
N LYS A 28 12.21 6.12 -3.51
CA LYS A 28 13.10 5.11 -4.10
C LYS A 28 12.33 3.93 -4.73
N HIS A 29 11.02 3.89 -4.57
CA HIS A 29 10.20 2.73 -4.95
C HIS A 29 9.08 3.13 -5.89
N ASN A 30 8.45 2.12 -6.50
CA ASN A 30 7.27 2.31 -7.33
C ASN A 30 6.03 2.27 -6.44
N LEU A 31 5.21 3.32 -6.53
CA LEU A 31 4.03 3.48 -5.69
C LEU A 31 2.77 3.38 -6.53
N CYS A 32 1.77 2.67 -6.01
CA CYS A 32 0.41 2.70 -6.54
C CYS A 32 -0.57 2.88 -5.38
N ALA A 33 -1.75 3.38 -5.68
CA ALA A 33 -2.75 3.67 -4.66
C ALA A 33 -4.15 3.69 -5.26
N THR A 34 -5.16 3.47 -4.42
CA THR A 34 -6.54 3.81 -4.80
C THR A 34 -6.64 5.31 -5.04
N GLY A 35 -7.56 5.72 -5.95
CA GLY A 35 -7.51 7.03 -6.57
C GLY A 35 -7.51 8.21 -5.60
N THR A 36 -8.44 8.25 -4.64
CA THR A 36 -8.51 9.37 -3.69
C THR A 36 -7.29 9.42 -2.78
N THR A 37 -6.86 8.27 -2.24
CA THR A 37 -5.65 8.18 -1.42
C THR A 37 -4.42 8.62 -2.21
N GLY A 38 -4.27 8.12 -3.44
CA GLY A 38 -3.13 8.47 -4.29
C GLY A 38 -3.07 9.96 -4.61
N LYS A 39 -4.23 10.57 -4.90
CA LYS A 39 -4.30 11.99 -5.17
C LYS A 39 -3.85 12.83 -3.97
N LEU A 40 -4.38 12.52 -2.78
CA LEU A 40 -4.05 13.26 -1.56
C LEU A 40 -2.56 13.14 -1.22
N VAL A 41 -2.01 11.93 -1.31
CA VAL A 41 -0.58 11.71 -1.02
C VAL A 41 0.30 12.41 -2.04
N ALA A 42 -0.01 12.31 -3.32
CA ALA A 42 0.78 12.96 -4.38
C ALA A 42 0.78 14.48 -4.23
N GLU A 43 -0.37 15.08 -3.91
CA GLU A 43 -0.47 16.53 -3.70
C GLU A 43 0.36 16.99 -2.51
N ALA A 44 0.37 16.22 -1.42
CA ALA A 44 1.09 16.59 -0.19
C ALA A 44 2.60 16.35 -0.27
N THR A 45 3.04 15.37 -1.04
CA THR A 45 4.44 14.90 -1.01
C THR A 45 5.21 15.16 -2.31
N GLY A 46 4.52 15.33 -3.42
CA GLY A 46 5.16 15.37 -4.73
C GLY A 46 5.61 14.00 -5.25
N LEU A 47 5.32 12.91 -4.55
CA LEU A 47 5.65 11.57 -5.00
C LEU A 47 4.89 11.20 -6.26
N ARG A 48 5.55 10.46 -7.15
CA ARG A 48 4.91 9.91 -8.34
C ARG A 48 4.17 8.64 -7.94
N ILE A 49 2.84 8.64 -8.10
CA ILE A 49 1.99 7.54 -7.69
C ILE A 49 1.09 7.13 -8.85
N GLU A 50 1.08 5.84 -9.19
CA GLU A 50 0.11 5.27 -10.11
C GLU A 50 -1.24 5.20 -9.39
N LYS A 51 -2.21 5.97 -9.87
CA LYS A 51 -3.53 6.07 -9.23
C LYS A 51 -4.53 5.18 -9.95
N TYR A 52 -5.16 4.30 -9.18
CA TYR A 52 -6.27 3.49 -9.66
C TYR A 52 -7.60 4.19 -9.40
N LEU A 53 -8.71 3.50 -9.61
CA LEU A 53 -10.03 4.02 -9.28
C LEU A 53 -10.13 4.25 -7.76
N PRO A 54 -11.02 5.15 -7.30
CA PRO A 54 -11.34 5.22 -5.88
C PRO A 54 -11.78 3.85 -5.36
N GLY A 55 -11.50 3.56 -4.08
CA GLY A 55 -11.76 2.24 -3.50
C GLY A 55 -13.21 1.78 -3.71
N MET A 56 -14.19 2.68 -3.50
CA MET A 56 -15.61 2.37 -3.67
C MET A 56 -16.01 2.13 -5.14
N GLN A 57 -15.14 2.44 -6.10
CA GLN A 57 -15.38 2.27 -7.54
C GLN A 57 -14.51 1.17 -8.17
N GLY A 58 -13.86 0.35 -7.35
CA GLY A 58 -13.09 -0.79 -7.84
C GLY A 58 -11.57 -0.63 -7.78
N GLY A 59 -11.05 0.44 -7.17
CA GLY A 59 -9.60 0.62 -7.04
C GLY A 59 -8.92 -0.47 -6.23
N GLU A 60 -9.59 -0.94 -5.18
CA GLU A 60 -9.10 -2.04 -4.37
C GLU A 60 -8.96 -3.33 -5.18
N GLN A 61 -9.94 -3.62 -6.04
CA GLN A 61 -9.90 -4.80 -6.88
C GLN A 61 -8.74 -4.72 -7.88
N GLN A 62 -8.41 -3.53 -8.37
CA GLN A 62 -7.26 -3.34 -9.25
C GLN A 62 -5.96 -3.67 -8.53
N ILE A 63 -5.82 -3.23 -7.27
CA ILE A 63 -4.64 -3.55 -6.45
C ILE A 63 -4.63 -5.05 -6.11
N SER A 64 -5.77 -5.62 -5.74
CA SER A 64 -5.88 -7.06 -5.43
C SER A 64 -5.46 -7.92 -6.61
N ALA A 65 -5.81 -7.53 -7.83
CA ALA A 65 -5.39 -8.24 -9.03
C ALA A 65 -3.85 -8.26 -9.14
N ARG A 66 -3.17 -7.15 -8.89
CA ARG A 66 -1.71 -7.10 -8.91
C ARG A 66 -1.09 -7.94 -7.81
N VAL A 67 -1.70 -7.94 -6.61
CA VAL A 67 -1.25 -8.79 -5.50
C VAL A 67 -1.38 -10.27 -5.88
N SER A 68 -2.49 -10.65 -6.51
CA SER A 68 -2.71 -12.04 -6.93
C SER A 68 -1.67 -12.54 -7.93
N TYR A 69 -1.10 -11.65 -8.74
CA TYR A 69 0.00 -11.95 -9.65
C TYR A 69 1.39 -11.76 -9.02
N ASN A 70 1.45 -11.53 -7.71
CA ASN A 70 2.70 -11.30 -6.97
C ASN A 70 3.51 -10.12 -7.52
N GLU A 71 2.83 -9.06 -7.96
CA GLU A 71 3.47 -7.87 -8.50
C GLU A 71 3.70 -6.77 -7.48
N ILE A 72 3.14 -6.91 -6.28
CA ILE A 72 3.28 -5.97 -5.18
C ILE A 72 4.18 -6.58 -4.11
N ASP A 73 5.07 -5.79 -3.53
CA ASP A 73 6.04 -6.25 -2.54
C ASP A 73 5.67 -5.84 -1.11
N LEU A 74 4.87 -4.80 -0.96
CA LEU A 74 4.46 -4.28 0.35
C LEU A 74 3.11 -3.60 0.21
N VAL A 75 2.18 -3.91 1.12
CA VAL A 75 0.87 -3.27 1.15
C VAL A 75 0.72 -2.49 2.44
N LEU A 76 0.41 -1.20 2.31
CA LEU A 76 0.06 -0.32 3.44
C LEU A 76 -1.43 -0.01 3.33
N PHE A 77 -2.22 -0.68 4.15
CA PHE A 77 -3.68 -0.58 4.15
C PHE A 77 -4.14 -0.03 5.51
N PHE A 78 -4.21 1.28 5.63
CA PHE A 78 -4.62 1.92 6.89
C PHE A 78 -6.11 1.75 7.09
N ARG A 79 -6.43 0.83 7.97
CA ARG A 79 -7.78 0.38 8.24
C ARG A 79 -8.42 1.19 9.37
N ASP A 80 -9.67 1.58 9.20
CA ASP A 80 -10.51 2.08 10.28
C ASP A 80 -11.26 0.89 10.89
N PRO A 81 -10.88 0.43 12.09
CA PRO A 81 -11.53 -0.73 12.71
C PRO A 81 -12.97 -0.47 13.13
N MET A 82 -13.37 0.80 13.18
CA MET A 82 -14.73 1.20 13.53
C MET A 82 -15.61 1.39 12.30
N SER A 83 -15.06 1.25 11.09
CA SER A 83 -15.85 1.38 9.87
C SER A 83 -16.80 0.20 9.71
N SER A 84 -18.08 0.52 9.48
CA SER A 84 -19.10 -0.45 9.13
C SER A 84 -19.63 -0.20 7.72
N SER A 85 -19.01 0.68 6.96
CA SER A 85 -19.44 1.04 5.62
C SER A 85 -19.12 -0.07 4.63
N GLU A 86 -20.15 -0.55 3.91
CA GLU A 86 -19.96 -1.50 2.83
C GLU A 86 -19.27 -0.88 1.61
N TYR A 87 -19.13 0.43 1.57
CA TYR A 87 -18.48 1.15 0.47
C TYR A 87 -16.98 1.29 0.67
N GLU A 88 -16.46 0.98 1.87
CA GLU A 88 -15.03 1.02 2.10
C GLU A 88 -14.40 -0.33 1.78
N PRO A 89 -13.12 -0.34 1.32
CA PRO A 89 -12.43 -1.58 1.00
C PRO A 89 -12.37 -2.55 2.18
N ASP A 90 -12.52 -3.84 1.88
CA ASP A 90 -12.38 -4.91 2.86
C ASP A 90 -10.95 -5.45 2.83
N VAL A 91 -10.30 -5.44 3.99
CA VAL A 91 -8.92 -5.91 4.12
C VAL A 91 -8.80 -7.43 4.01
N HIS A 92 -9.87 -8.19 4.25
CA HIS A 92 -9.76 -9.65 4.41
C HIS A 92 -9.31 -10.37 3.14
N LEU A 93 -9.88 -10.03 1.99
CA LEU A 93 -9.45 -10.64 0.73
C LEU A 93 -8.00 -10.28 0.41
N LEU A 94 -7.66 -9.00 0.57
CA LEU A 94 -6.32 -8.52 0.27
C LEU A 94 -5.28 -9.16 1.19
N ALA A 95 -5.59 -9.29 2.49
CA ALA A 95 -4.71 -9.95 3.46
C ALA A 95 -4.47 -11.41 3.08
N ARG A 96 -5.52 -12.13 2.64
CA ARG A 96 -5.38 -13.52 2.19
C ARG A 96 -4.45 -13.62 0.99
N LEU A 97 -4.61 -12.74 0.01
CA LEU A 97 -3.76 -12.72 -1.18
C LEU A 97 -2.31 -12.41 -0.81
N CYS A 98 -2.08 -11.48 0.12
CA CYS A 98 -0.74 -11.19 0.62
C CYS A 98 -0.12 -12.42 1.30
N ASP A 99 -0.89 -13.13 2.11
CA ASP A 99 -0.41 -14.34 2.79
C ASP A 99 -0.04 -15.44 1.79
N MET A 100 -0.77 -15.55 0.69
CA MET A 100 -0.46 -16.54 -0.36
C MET A 100 0.90 -16.31 -1.00
N HIS A 101 1.37 -15.08 -1.03
CA HIS A 101 2.63 -14.70 -1.70
C HIS A 101 3.70 -14.19 -0.73
N ASN A 102 3.46 -14.28 0.57
CA ASN A 102 4.38 -13.75 1.59
C ASN A 102 4.69 -12.26 1.38
N ILE A 103 3.65 -11.50 1.09
CA ILE A 103 3.74 -10.04 0.96
C ILE A 103 3.39 -9.42 2.32
N PRO A 104 4.28 -8.62 2.92
CA PRO A 104 3.94 -7.94 4.17
C PRO A 104 2.82 -6.93 3.95
N ILE A 105 1.90 -6.90 4.91
CA ILE A 105 0.78 -5.96 4.92
C ILE A 105 0.68 -5.29 6.28
N ALA A 106 0.60 -3.97 6.29
CA ALA A 106 0.37 -3.18 7.49
C ALA A 106 -1.05 -2.64 7.47
N THR A 107 -1.80 -2.87 8.56
CA THR A 107 -3.17 -2.34 8.69
C THR A 107 -3.25 -1.13 9.62
N ASN A 108 -2.12 -0.71 10.18
CA ASN A 108 -2.04 0.47 11.05
C ASN A 108 -0.64 1.10 10.92
N VAL A 109 -0.51 2.32 11.45
CA VAL A 109 0.72 3.10 11.27
C VAL A 109 1.91 2.49 12.00
N ALA A 110 1.71 1.86 13.14
CA ALA A 110 2.83 1.29 13.91
C ALA A 110 3.50 0.16 13.13
N THR A 111 2.70 -0.74 12.56
CA THR A 111 3.24 -1.80 11.70
C THR A 111 3.88 -1.22 10.44
N ALA A 112 3.24 -0.22 9.84
CA ALA A 112 3.77 0.42 8.64
C ALA A 112 5.15 1.04 8.86
N GLU A 113 5.37 1.69 10.00
CA GLU A 113 6.69 2.27 10.33
C GLU A 113 7.76 1.18 10.42
N MET A 114 7.47 0.07 11.08
CA MET A 114 8.41 -1.04 11.17
C MET A 114 8.73 -1.62 9.79
N LEU A 115 7.72 -1.77 8.94
CA LEU A 115 7.91 -2.35 7.61
C LEU A 115 8.66 -1.41 6.67
N ILE A 116 8.39 -0.10 6.72
CA ILE A 116 9.08 0.85 5.84
C ILE A 116 10.56 0.98 6.20
N LEU A 117 10.89 0.94 7.50
CA LEU A 117 12.27 0.94 7.95
C LEU A 117 12.98 -0.36 7.60
N GLY A 118 12.29 -1.49 7.73
CA GLY A 118 12.82 -2.78 7.30
C GLY A 118 13.07 -2.84 5.80
N LEU A 119 12.16 -2.29 5.01
CA LEU A 119 12.33 -2.18 3.56
C LEU A 119 13.61 -1.39 3.23
N ASP A 120 13.83 -0.27 3.90
CA ASP A 120 14.99 0.59 3.64
C ASP A 120 16.30 -0.08 4.05
N ARG A 121 16.29 -0.97 5.05
CA ARG A 121 17.45 -1.77 5.43
C ARG A 121 17.72 -2.94 4.48
N GLY A 122 16.83 -3.25 3.56
CA GLY A 122 16.97 -4.39 2.67
C GLY A 122 16.35 -5.69 3.19
N ASP A 123 15.50 -5.63 4.22
CA ASP A 123 14.89 -6.82 4.82
C ASP A 123 13.97 -7.59 3.84
N LEU A 124 13.52 -6.94 2.76
CA LEU A 124 12.70 -7.57 1.72
C LEU A 124 13.48 -7.92 0.45
N ASP A 125 14.79 -7.74 0.43
CA ASP A 125 15.57 -7.96 -0.80
C ASP A 125 15.51 -9.41 -1.29
N TRP A 126 15.23 -10.37 -0.40
CA TRP A 126 15.01 -11.77 -0.78
C TRP A 126 13.89 -11.94 -1.82
N ARG A 127 12.92 -11.03 -1.87
CA ARG A 127 11.83 -11.09 -2.85
C ARG A 127 12.36 -10.94 -4.28
N ASN A 128 13.44 -10.19 -4.47
CA ASN A 128 14.07 -10.08 -5.79
C ASN A 128 14.72 -11.38 -6.24
N ILE A 129 15.10 -12.24 -5.29
CA ILE A 129 15.72 -13.53 -5.60
C ILE A 129 14.65 -14.56 -5.97
N VAL A 130 13.58 -14.66 -5.17
CA VAL A 130 12.53 -15.68 -5.39
C VAL A 130 11.46 -15.22 -6.38
N ASN A 131 11.40 -13.93 -6.68
CA ASN A 131 10.44 -13.34 -7.61
C ASN A 131 11.14 -12.29 -8.48
N PRO A 132 12.04 -12.72 -9.39
CA PRO A 132 12.90 -11.81 -10.15
C PRO A 132 12.16 -11.18 -11.33
N LYS A 133 11.14 -10.37 -11.06
CA LYS A 133 10.44 -9.63 -12.09
C LYS A 133 11.19 -8.35 -12.43
N ALA A 134 11.06 -7.91 -13.70
CA ALA A 134 11.52 -6.58 -14.09
C ALA A 134 10.73 -5.52 -13.33
N ARG A 135 11.42 -4.60 -12.68
CA ARG A 135 10.80 -3.57 -11.85
C ARG A 135 11.21 -2.17 -12.34
#